data_a5991a4de235b5ddf25502bb84a67e0e
#
_entry.id   a5991a4de235b5ddf25502bb84a67e0e
#
_cell.length_a   1.000
_cell.length_b   1.000
_cell.length_c   1.000
_cell.angle_alpha   90.00
_cell.angle_beta   90.00
_cell.angle_gamma   90.00
#
_symmetry.space_group_name_H-M   'P 1'
#
loop_
_entity.id
_entity.type
_entity.pdbx_description
1 polymer ?
#
loop_
_entity_poly.entity_id
_entity_poly.type
_entity_poly.pdbx_seq_one_letter_code
_entity_poly.pdbx_strand_id
1 'polypeptide(L)'
;MMYFGYGSNLDWNDWKGYCERNGRSPDGLIEIEPAWILGYNLKFHYHSKGRKGGAADVVPLNHYHATPGALFELDEDTWKTMNMKEGTRGGYYEPKEVLVVRQSGELITALTYVVCEDKIKQQYTKPSPEYEQLIRNGLANRGLPDTGLDHSMNDAWDHHVIEHLFVYGTLMGGEVRHGELSPYIESIEEGSMQGILYDLDYYPGIKTGEGIVHGELIKMNDVESCLTNMDSIEGFYGYESKNSLYQRTIVPIQTKHGLQWAWTYVYSGHVEENTRIDSGRWKQP
;
A
#
# COMPACT_ATOMS: atom_id res chain seq x y z
N MET A 1 -9.48 -12.13 12.69
CA MET A 1 -9.65 -10.66 12.56
C MET A 1 -8.48 -10.12 11.74
N MET A 2 -8.73 -9.29 10.73
CA MET A 2 -7.66 -8.73 9.89
C MET A 2 -7.06 -7.48 10.54
N TYR A 3 -5.75 -7.42 10.62
CA TYR A 3 -4.97 -6.34 11.21
C TYR A 3 -3.87 -5.86 10.25
N PHE A 4 -3.73 -4.55 10.08
CA PHE A 4 -2.66 -3.95 9.32
C PHE A 4 -1.61 -3.34 10.27
N GLY A 5 -0.38 -3.87 10.18
CA GLY A 5 0.78 -3.39 10.93
C GLY A 5 1.72 -2.57 10.04
N TYR A 6 2.15 -1.38 10.52
CA TYR A 6 3.04 -0.47 9.80
C TYR A 6 4.25 -0.01 10.64
N GLY A 7 4.25 -0.32 11.93
CA GLY A 7 5.29 0.07 12.90
C GLY A 7 6.12 -1.12 13.38
N SER A 8 6.44 -1.12 14.67
CA SER A 8 7.25 -2.20 15.27
C SER A 8 6.62 -3.58 15.23
N ASN A 9 5.32 -3.70 14.96
CA ASN A 9 4.66 -4.99 14.79
C ASN A 9 5.07 -5.69 13.47
N LEU A 10 5.82 -5.03 12.61
CA LEU A 10 6.51 -5.64 11.47
C LEU A 10 7.70 -6.51 11.88
N ASP A 11 8.23 -6.36 13.10
CA ASP A 11 9.34 -7.14 13.63
C ASP A 11 8.82 -8.23 14.58
N TRP A 12 8.99 -9.50 14.16
CA TRP A 12 8.55 -10.65 14.93
C TRP A 12 9.21 -10.74 16.31
N ASN A 13 10.49 -10.37 16.42
CA ASN A 13 11.22 -10.47 17.68
C ASN A 13 10.74 -9.42 18.70
N ASP A 14 10.38 -8.22 18.23
CA ASP A 14 9.75 -7.20 19.10
C ASP A 14 8.40 -7.67 19.63
N TRP A 15 7.55 -8.25 18.75
CA TRP A 15 6.27 -8.83 19.15
C TRP A 15 6.44 -9.99 20.13
N LYS A 16 7.26 -10.98 19.76
CA LYS A 16 7.54 -12.17 20.60
C LYS A 16 8.09 -11.75 21.96
N GLY A 17 9.09 -10.88 21.99
CA GLY A 17 9.67 -10.40 23.25
C GLY A 17 8.67 -9.63 24.13
N TYR A 18 7.73 -8.89 23.51
CA TYR A 18 6.63 -8.28 24.27
C TYR A 18 5.72 -9.34 24.89
N CYS A 19 5.30 -10.34 24.12
CA CYS A 19 4.43 -11.41 24.60
C CYS A 19 5.07 -12.19 25.76
N GLU A 20 6.33 -12.61 25.62
CA GLU A 20 7.08 -13.35 26.63
C GLU A 20 7.18 -12.56 27.96
N ARG A 21 7.53 -11.27 27.91
CA ARG A 21 7.61 -10.41 29.11
C ARG A 21 6.27 -10.24 29.83
N ASN A 22 5.16 -10.46 29.14
CA ASN A 22 3.80 -10.31 29.68
C ASN A 22 3.09 -11.66 29.88
N GLY A 23 3.80 -12.79 29.77
CA GLY A 23 3.23 -14.13 29.94
C GLY A 23 2.14 -14.48 28.93
N ARG A 24 2.31 -14.03 27.66
CA ARG A 24 1.39 -14.24 26.55
C ARG A 24 2.02 -15.10 25.47
N SER A 25 1.20 -15.82 24.68
CA SER A 25 1.68 -16.47 23.46
C SER A 25 1.81 -15.45 22.32
N PRO A 26 2.87 -15.51 21.52
CA PRO A 26 3.00 -14.72 20.31
C PRO A 26 2.29 -15.34 19.08
N ASP A 27 1.89 -16.62 19.15
CA ASP A 27 1.58 -17.47 17.99
C ASP A 27 0.27 -17.09 17.25
N GLY A 28 -0.61 -16.33 17.90
CA GLY A 28 -1.88 -15.90 17.30
C GLY A 28 -1.76 -14.68 16.39
N LEU A 29 -0.55 -14.10 16.20
CA LEU A 29 -0.25 -13.09 15.19
C LEU A 29 0.29 -13.80 13.94
N ILE A 30 -0.57 -14.05 12.96
CA ILE A 30 -0.23 -14.78 11.75
C ILE A 30 -0.10 -13.79 10.60
N GLU A 31 1.11 -13.66 10.06
CA GLU A 31 1.35 -12.82 8.89
C GLU A 31 0.74 -13.47 7.64
N ILE A 32 0.01 -12.68 6.87
CA ILE A 32 -0.64 -13.11 5.63
C ILE A 32 0.22 -12.69 4.44
N GLU A 33 0.50 -11.37 4.30
CA GLU A 33 1.22 -10.82 3.15
C GLU A 33 1.62 -9.36 3.36
N PRO A 34 2.56 -8.82 2.55
CA PRO A 34 2.77 -7.39 2.42
C PRO A 34 1.49 -6.71 1.92
N ALA A 35 1.23 -5.49 2.40
CA ALA A 35 0.02 -4.75 2.07
C ALA A 35 0.23 -3.24 2.18
N TRP A 36 -0.75 -2.46 1.74
CA TRP A 36 -0.72 -1.01 1.76
C TRP A 36 -2.01 -0.44 2.35
N ILE A 37 -1.89 0.46 3.32
CA ILE A 37 -3.03 1.26 3.77
C ILE A 37 -3.21 2.47 2.85
N LEU A 38 -4.41 2.67 2.34
CA LEU A 38 -4.74 3.76 1.42
C LEU A 38 -5.16 5.03 2.14
N GLY A 39 -4.74 6.18 1.61
CA GLY A 39 -5.11 7.50 2.13
C GLY A 39 -4.40 7.87 3.43
N TYR A 40 -3.26 7.26 3.72
CA TYR A 40 -2.49 7.52 4.93
C TYR A 40 -0.99 7.58 4.63
N ASN A 41 -0.28 8.42 5.42
CA ASN A 41 1.19 8.41 5.48
C ASN A 41 1.68 8.22 6.91
N LEU A 42 2.89 7.64 7.02
CA LEU A 42 3.60 7.46 8.28
C LEU A 42 4.04 8.81 8.84
N LYS A 43 3.89 9.02 10.17
CA LYS A 43 4.30 10.25 10.84
C LYS A 43 4.82 9.97 12.24
N PHE A 44 5.81 10.77 12.67
CA PHE A 44 6.33 10.76 14.02
C PHE A 44 5.96 12.05 14.77
N HIS A 45 4.82 12.05 15.43
CA HIS A 45 4.30 13.18 16.20
C HIS A 45 3.81 12.80 17.60
N TYR A 46 4.18 11.59 18.06
CA TYR A 46 3.87 11.09 19.39
C TYR A 46 5.14 10.60 20.08
N HIS A 47 5.39 11.03 21.34
CA HIS A 47 6.52 10.57 22.14
C HIS A 47 6.14 9.37 23.01
N SER A 48 6.68 8.22 22.69
CA SER A 48 6.54 7.00 23.50
C SER A 48 7.67 6.87 24.52
N LYS A 49 7.33 6.80 25.80
CA LYS A 49 8.31 6.50 26.85
C LYS A 49 8.96 5.13 26.68
N GLY A 50 8.17 4.13 26.25
CA GLY A 50 8.65 2.77 26.02
C GLY A 50 9.63 2.66 24.86
N ARG A 51 9.45 3.48 23.81
CA ARG A 51 10.36 3.56 22.65
C ARG A 51 11.46 4.61 22.81
N LYS A 52 11.43 5.39 23.89
CA LYS A 52 12.39 6.48 24.22
C LYS A 52 12.52 7.53 23.10
N GLY A 53 11.43 7.78 22.39
CA GLY A 53 11.40 8.70 21.25
C GLY A 53 10.06 8.72 20.54
N GLY A 54 10.06 9.21 19.31
CA GLY A 54 8.88 9.16 18.44
C GLY A 54 8.42 7.73 18.22
N ALA A 55 7.13 7.49 18.35
CA ALA A 55 6.51 6.25 17.90
C ALA A 55 5.67 6.54 16.64
N ALA A 56 5.63 5.56 15.75
CA ALA A 56 4.98 5.67 14.46
C ALA A 56 3.47 5.81 14.61
N ASP A 57 2.90 6.68 13.81
CA ASP A 57 1.47 6.82 13.56
C ASP A 57 1.22 6.81 12.06
N VAL A 58 0.00 6.51 11.63
CA VAL A 58 -0.47 6.76 10.27
C VAL A 58 -1.54 7.82 10.32
N VAL A 59 -1.33 8.90 9.56
CA VAL A 59 -2.21 10.06 9.52
C VAL A 59 -2.95 10.13 8.21
N PRO A 60 -4.25 10.49 8.22
CA PRO A 60 -5.04 10.54 6.99
C PRO A 60 -4.57 11.67 6.07
N LEU A 61 -4.50 11.34 4.79
CA LEU A 61 -4.29 12.23 3.65
C LEU A 61 -5.32 11.91 2.57
N ASN A 62 -5.11 12.46 1.37
CA ASN A 62 -5.95 12.13 0.23
C ASN A 62 -5.63 10.72 -0.32
N HIS A 63 -6.47 10.21 -1.20
CA HIS A 63 -6.40 8.86 -1.75
C HIS A 63 -5.24 8.61 -2.74
N TYR A 64 -4.37 9.59 -2.97
CA TYR A 64 -3.13 9.44 -3.75
C TYR A 64 -1.93 9.05 -2.87
N HIS A 65 -2.14 8.93 -1.57
CA HIS A 65 -1.16 8.50 -0.59
C HIS A 65 -1.40 7.06 -0.14
N ALA A 66 -0.33 6.37 0.22
CA ALA A 66 -0.40 5.04 0.79
C ALA A 66 0.85 4.75 1.65
N THR A 67 0.68 3.98 2.72
CA THR A 67 1.78 3.56 3.59
C THR A 67 1.96 2.04 3.50
N PRO A 68 3.20 1.56 3.28
CA PRO A 68 3.50 0.14 3.27
C PRO A 68 3.47 -0.48 4.67
N GLY A 69 3.11 -1.75 4.72
CA GLY A 69 3.08 -2.53 5.94
C GLY A 69 2.76 -4.00 5.66
N ALA A 70 2.18 -4.68 6.62
CA ALA A 70 1.78 -6.07 6.46
C ALA A 70 0.40 -6.34 7.01
N LEU A 71 -0.28 -7.27 6.39
CA LEU A 71 -1.57 -7.79 6.81
C LEU A 71 -1.37 -9.03 7.66
N PHE A 72 -2.03 -9.05 8.79
CA PHE A 72 -2.00 -10.16 9.75
C PHE A 72 -3.42 -10.65 10.05
N GLU A 73 -3.52 -11.92 10.37
CA GLU A 73 -4.68 -12.48 11.05
C GLU A 73 -4.42 -12.57 12.55
N LEU A 74 -5.39 -12.15 13.37
CA LEU A 74 -5.35 -12.21 14.82
C LEU A 74 -6.49 -13.08 15.34
N ASP A 75 -6.19 -13.94 16.31
CA ASP A 75 -7.20 -14.53 17.19
C ASP A 75 -7.64 -13.55 18.29
N GLU A 76 -8.67 -13.93 19.05
CA GLU A 76 -9.24 -13.03 20.08
C GLU A 76 -8.26 -12.72 21.23
N ASP A 77 -7.43 -13.68 21.63
CA ASP A 77 -6.47 -13.48 22.72
C ASP A 77 -5.27 -12.64 22.28
N THR A 78 -4.83 -12.83 21.05
CA THR A 78 -3.80 -11.98 20.43
C THR A 78 -4.30 -10.54 20.23
N TRP A 79 -5.57 -10.36 19.85
CA TRP A 79 -6.20 -9.05 19.80
C TRP A 79 -6.18 -8.34 21.17
N LYS A 80 -6.53 -9.05 22.25
CA LYS A 80 -6.44 -8.50 23.62
C LYS A 80 -5.00 -8.13 23.99
N THR A 81 -4.03 -8.96 23.59
CA THR A 81 -2.60 -8.71 23.83
C THR A 81 -2.09 -7.52 23.02
N MET A 82 -2.53 -7.38 21.75
CA MET A 82 -2.21 -6.23 20.92
C MET A 82 -2.77 -4.94 21.52
N ASN A 83 -4.02 -4.91 21.97
CA ASN A 83 -4.60 -3.79 22.69
C ASN A 83 -3.79 -3.39 23.93
N MET A 84 -3.22 -4.37 24.65
CA MET A 84 -2.34 -4.07 25.79
C MET A 84 -1.02 -3.44 25.31
N LYS A 85 -0.41 -3.96 24.22
CA LYS A 85 0.84 -3.45 23.65
C LYS A 85 0.70 -2.02 23.16
N GLU A 86 -0.39 -1.74 22.46
CA GLU A 86 -0.70 -0.40 21.93
C GLU A 86 -1.24 0.55 23.02
N GLY A 87 -1.51 0.03 24.20
CA GLY A 87 -1.90 0.83 25.37
C GLY A 87 -3.27 1.49 25.23
N THR A 88 -4.24 0.82 24.59
CA THR A 88 -5.58 1.37 24.32
C THR A 88 -6.30 1.79 25.60
N ARG A 89 -6.16 1.03 26.72
CA ARG A 89 -6.73 1.39 28.02
C ARG A 89 -6.12 2.68 28.60
N GLY A 90 -4.89 3.03 28.21
CA GLY A 90 -4.20 4.24 28.62
C GLY A 90 -4.44 5.41 27.66
N GLY A 91 -5.25 5.21 26.61
CA GLY A 91 -5.52 6.22 25.59
C GLY A 91 -4.27 6.64 24.81
N TYR A 92 -3.37 5.70 24.51
CA TYR A 92 -2.18 5.99 23.69
C TYR A 92 -2.47 5.80 22.20
N TYR A 93 -2.98 4.62 21.85
CA TYR A 93 -3.47 4.31 20.52
C TYR A 93 -4.90 3.80 20.59
N GLU A 94 -5.64 4.02 19.52
CA GLU A 94 -6.98 3.47 19.34
C GLU A 94 -7.09 2.67 18.04
N PRO A 95 -7.90 1.60 18.01
CA PRO A 95 -8.14 0.83 16.80
C PRO A 95 -9.01 1.63 15.83
N LYS A 96 -8.67 1.53 14.53
CA LYS A 96 -9.38 2.21 13.45
C LYS A 96 -9.53 1.26 12.27
N GLU A 97 -10.73 1.20 11.70
CA GLU A 97 -10.96 0.55 10.41
C GLU A 97 -10.35 1.37 9.27
N VAL A 98 -9.68 0.68 8.37
CA VAL A 98 -8.96 1.28 7.25
C VAL A 98 -9.09 0.40 6.00
N LEU A 99 -8.98 1.04 4.84
CA LEU A 99 -8.94 0.34 3.56
C LEU A 99 -7.50 -0.07 3.25
N VAL A 100 -7.32 -1.35 2.95
CA VAL A 100 -6.01 -1.96 2.71
C VAL A 100 -5.99 -2.63 1.34
N VAL A 101 -4.91 -2.41 0.60
CA VAL A 101 -4.61 -3.11 -0.65
C VAL A 101 -3.72 -4.30 -0.34
N ARG A 102 -4.14 -5.49 -0.75
CA ARG A 102 -3.37 -6.74 -0.71
C ARG A 102 -2.33 -6.78 -1.83
N GLN A 103 -1.35 -7.67 -1.73
CA GLN A 103 -0.35 -7.86 -2.77
C GLN A 103 -0.95 -8.22 -4.14
N SER A 104 -2.11 -8.85 -4.16
CA SER A 104 -2.87 -9.14 -5.39
C SER A 104 -3.54 -7.91 -6.03
N GLY A 105 -3.56 -6.77 -5.34
CA GLY A 105 -4.33 -5.58 -5.73
C GLY A 105 -5.77 -5.59 -5.22
N GLU A 106 -6.21 -6.63 -4.51
CA GLU A 106 -7.53 -6.70 -3.90
C GLU A 106 -7.66 -5.71 -2.72
N LEU A 107 -8.83 -5.10 -2.59
CA LEU A 107 -9.15 -4.18 -1.51
C LEU A 107 -9.91 -4.90 -0.41
N ILE A 108 -9.44 -4.75 0.82
CA ILE A 108 -10.12 -5.27 2.01
C ILE A 108 -10.18 -4.22 3.12
N THR A 109 -11.07 -4.41 4.08
CA THR A 109 -11.08 -3.66 5.34
C THR A 109 -10.28 -4.40 6.40
N ALA A 110 -9.40 -3.69 7.09
CA ALA A 110 -8.63 -4.21 8.23
C ALA A 110 -8.64 -3.20 9.37
N LEU A 111 -8.29 -3.65 10.58
CA LEU A 111 -8.04 -2.77 11.71
C LEU A 111 -6.56 -2.37 11.73
N THR A 112 -6.29 -1.12 12.08
CA THR A 112 -4.96 -0.65 12.45
C THR A 112 -5.04 0.15 13.73
N TYR A 113 -3.91 0.59 14.28
CA TYR A 113 -3.87 1.47 15.45
C TYR A 113 -3.37 2.85 15.04
N VAL A 114 -4.05 3.89 15.50
CA VAL A 114 -3.67 5.30 15.31
C VAL A 114 -3.48 5.96 16.68
N VAL A 115 -2.61 6.95 16.76
CA VAL A 115 -2.38 7.70 18.00
C VAL A 115 -3.63 8.47 18.40
N CYS A 116 -4.05 8.36 19.67
CA CYS A 116 -5.17 9.14 20.18
C CYS A 116 -4.88 10.65 20.10
N GLU A 117 -5.87 11.44 19.73
CA GLU A 117 -5.73 12.88 19.42
C GLU A 117 -5.07 13.67 20.55
N ASP A 118 -5.39 13.37 21.81
CA ASP A 118 -4.82 14.03 23.00
C ASP A 118 -3.32 13.72 23.23
N LYS A 119 -2.74 12.77 22.52
CA LYS A 119 -1.32 12.40 22.58
C LYS A 119 -0.50 12.99 21.43
N ILE A 120 -1.17 13.48 20.40
CA ILE A 120 -0.53 14.08 19.22
C ILE A 120 0.20 15.37 19.62
N LYS A 121 1.43 15.48 19.17
CA LYS A 121 2.22 16.71 19.27
C LYS A 121 2.22 17.42 17.92
N GLN A 122 2.20 18.74 17.95
CA GLN A 122 2.27 19.56 16.73
C GLN A 122 3.64 19.51 16.05
N GLN A 123 4.67 19.03 16.76
CA GLN A 123 6.04 19.01 16.27
C GLN A 123 6.51 17.57 16.03
N TYR A 124 7.39 17.44 15.04
CA TYR A 124 8.13 16.21 14.81
C TYR A 124 8.78 15.69 16.08
N THR A 125 8.67 14.39 16.32
CA THR A 125 9.29 13.72 17.47
C THR A 125 10.19 12.61 16.95
N LYS A 126 11.49 12.83 16.97
CA LYS A 126 12.48 11.87 16.44
C LYS A 126 12.34 10.50 17.11
N PRO A 127 12.24 9.39 16.35
CA PRO A 127 12.30 8.04 16.90
C PRO A 127 13.70 7.69 17.39
N SER A 128 13.82 6.68 18.28
CA SER A 128 15.13 6.16 18.62
C SER A 128 15.69 5.35 17.44
N PRO A 129 17.04 5.27 17.28
CA PRO A 129 17.64 4.48 16.19
C PRO A 129 17.22 3.00 16.21
N GLU A 130 17.05 2.43 17.39
CA GLU A 130 16.61 1.05 17.55
C GLU A 130 15.17 0.87 17.05
N TYR A 131 14.28 1.83 17.30
CA TYR A 131 12.88 1.76 16.86
C TYR A 131 12.77 1.98 15.34
N GLU A 132 13.52 2.94 14.78
CA GLU A 132 13.65 3.12 13.34
C GLU A 132 14.09 1.82 12.65
N GLN A 133 15.13 1.17 13.19
CA GLN A 133 15.66 -0.05 12.59
C GLN A 133 14.67 -1.21 12.61
N LEU A 134 13.80 -1.32 13.63
CA LEU A 134 12.73 -2.33 13.66
C LEU A 134 11.77 -2.15 12.47
N ILE A 135 11.37 -0.91 12.18
CA ILE A 135 10.47 -0.62 11.05
C ILE A 135 11.18 -0.89 9.73
N ARG A 136 12.41 -0.40 9.56
CA ARG A 136 13.21 -0.58 8.35
C ARG A 136 13.44 -2.04 8.02
N ASN A 137 13.84 -2.84 9.01
CA ASN A 137 14.00 -4.29 8.85
C ASN A 137 12.68 -4.97 8.50
N GLY A 138 11.59 -4.57 9.16
CA GLY A 138 10.27 -5.10 8.90
C GLY A 138 9.80 -4.87 7.47
N LEU A 139 10.05 -3.69 6.91
CA LEU A 139 9.75 -3.36 5.51
C LEU A 139 10.67 -4.13 4.55
N ALA A 140 11.98 -4.11 4.78
CA ALA A 140 12.97 -4.77 3.92
C ALA A 140 12.73 -6.28 3.80
N ASN A 141 12.39 -6.96 4.90
CA ASN A 141 12.10 -8.39 4.92
C ASN A 141 10.88 -8.77 4.04
N ARG A 142 10.07 -7.78 3.64
CA ARG A 142 8.86 -7.96 2.82
C ARG A 142 8.98 -7.39 1.41
N GLY A 143 10.17 -6.89 1.05
CA GLY A 143 10.37 -6.21 -0.25
C GLY A 143 9.53 -4.93 -0.40
N LEU A 144 9.24 -4.28 0.73
CA LEU A 144 8.52 -3.02 0.77
C LEU A 144 9.50 -1.84 0.82
N PRO A 145 9.20 -0.71 0.17
CA PRO A 145 10.07 0.46 0.21
C PRO A 145 10.04 1.11 1.60
N ASP A 146 11.18 1.65 2.00
CA ASP A 146 11.32 2.45 3.22
C ASP A 146 11.29 3.97 2.97
N THR A 147 10.98 4.38 1.74
CA THR A 147 10.86 5.79 1.32
C THR A 147 9.93 6.59 2.25
N GLY A 148 8.76 6.03 2.61
CA GLY A 148 7.84 6.69 3.55
C GLY A 148 8.40 6.86 4.95
N LEU A 149 9.25 5.93 5.41
CA LEU A 149 9.99 6.06 6.66
C LEU A 149 11.02 7.19 6.55
N ASP A 150 11.79 7.25 5.45
CA ASP A 150 12.77 8.32 5.20
C ASP A 150 12.11 9.70 5.12
N HIS A 151 10.98 9.82 4.44
CA HIS A 151 10.18 11.05 4.41
C HIS A 151 9.79 11.48 5.84
N SER A 152 9.25 10.55 6.63
CA SER A 152 8.81 10.82 7.99
C SER A 152 9.96 11.16 8.93
N MET A 153 11.14 10.56 8.72
CA MET A 153 12.36 10.87 9.48
C MET A 153 12.88 12.28 9.22
N ASN A 154 12.57 12.87 8.07
CA ASN A 154 12.95 14.22 7.65
C ASN A 154 11.81 15.24 7.81
N ASP A 155 10.72 14.88 8.51
CA ASP A 155 9.50 15.68 8.68
C ASP A 155 8.81 16.07 7.34
N ALA A 156 9.06 15.28 6.29
CA ALA A 156 8.45 15.40 4.96
C ALA A 156 7.38 14.30 4.74
N TRP A 157 6.62 14.02 5.79
CA TRP A 157 5.68 12.90 5.90
C TRP A 157 4.51 12.98 4.90
N ASP A 158 4.25 14.12 4.31
CA ASP A 158 3.20 14.39 3.31
C ASP A 158 3.64 14.12 1.86
N HIS A 159 4.88 13.66 1.65
CA HIS A 159 5.34 13.26 0.32
C HIS A 159 4.77 11.91 -0.10
N HIS A 160 4.63 11.71 -1.41
CA HIS A 160 4.17 10.44 -1.98
C HIS A 160 5.23 9.34 -1.79
N VAL A 161 4.77 8.15 -1.39
CA VAL A 161 5.63 6.96 -1.23
C VAL A 161 5.71 6.17 -2.54
N ILE A 162 4.63 6.18 -3.32
CA ILE A 162 4.55 5.52 -4.62
C ILE A 162 4.47 6.58 -5.71
N GLU A 163 5.53 6.65 -6.52
CA GLU A 163 5.66 7.58 -7.64
C GLU A 163 5.52 6.90 -9.00
N HIS A 164 5.16 5.61 -9.01
CA HIS A 164 5.06 4.83 -10.23
C HIS A 164 3.62 4.48 -10.57
N LEU A 165 3.32 4.47 -11.88
CA LEU A 165 2.08 3.99 -12.48
C LEU A 165 2.40 2.88 -13.49
N PHE A 166 1.76 1.73 -13.38
CA PHE A 166 1.85 0.66 -14.35
C PHE A 166 0.68 0.72 -15.32
N VAL A 167 0.98 0.79 -16.61
CA VAL A 167 0.01 0.80 -17.72
C VAL A 167 0.25 -0.39 -18.65
N TYR A 168 -0.83 -0.98 -19.15
CA TYR A 168 -0.79 -2.23 -19.89
C TYR A 168 -1.68 -2.24 -21.13
N GLY A 169 -2.21 -1.09 -21.54
CA GLY A 169 -3.18 -0.95 -22.60
C GLY A 169 -3.01 0.33 -23.41
N THR A 170 -4.11 1.01 -23.66
CA THR A 170 -4.20 2.18 -24.52
C THR A 170 -3.38 3.39 -24.08
N LEU A 171 -2.87 3.41 -22.86
CA LEU A 171 -1.98 4.44 -22.32
C LEU A 171 -0.50 4.19 -22.60
N MET A 172 -0.10 2.99 -23.04
CA MET A 172 1.29 2.65 -23.37
C MET A 172 1.85 3.47 -24.53
N GLY A 173 3.17 3.53 -24.64
CA GLY A 173 3.88 4.19 -25.73
C GLY A 173 3.42 3.71 -27.09
N GLY A 174 3.05 4.64 -27.98
CA GLY A 174 2.52 4.32 -29.32
C GLY A 174 1.02 4.03 -29.38
N GLU A 175 0.34 3.90 -28.25
CA GLU A 175 -1.09 3.62 -28.16
C GLU A 175 -1.94 4.91 -28.19
N VAL A 176 -3.25 4.75 -28.47
CA VAL A 176 -4.16 5.85 -28.79
C VAL A 176 -4.34 6.89 -27.67
N ARG A 177 -4.14 6.50 -26.40
CA ARG A 177 -4.27 7.41 -25.24
C ARG A 177 -2.94 7.79 -24.59
N HIS A 178 -1.82 7.40 -25.18
CA HIS A 178 -0.50 7.77 -24.64
C HIS A 178 -0.34 9.29 -24.46
N GLY A 179 -0.92 10.08 -25.34
CA GLY A 179 -0.90 11.55 -25.25
C GLY A 179 -1.49 12.12 -23.96
N GLU A 180 -2.43 11.42 -23.34
CA GLU A 180 -3.04 11.83 -22.05
C GLU A 180 -2.10 11.60 -20.86
N LEU A 181 -1.22 10.61 -20.96
CA LEU A 181 -0.25 10.27 -19.92
C LEU A 181 1.09 11.01 -20.11
N SER A 182 1.48 11.28 -21.35
CA SER A 182 2.81 11.80 -21.71
C SER A 182 3.26 13.07 -20.95
N PRO A 183 2.39 14.03 -20.56
CA PRO A 183 2.80 15.20 -19.77
C PRO A 183 3.34 14.86 -18.37
N TYR A 184 2.98 13.70 -17.84
CA TYR A 184 3.31 13.27 -16.49
C TYR A 184 4.50 12.31 -16.42
N ILE A 185 5.11 11.98 -17.55
CA ILE A 185 6.18 10.98 -17.62
C ILE A 185 7.54 11.61 -17.29
N GLU A 186 8.22 11.10 -16.26
CA GLU A 186 9.64 11.33 -16.00
C GLU A 186 10.49 10.26 -16.69
N SER A 187 10.11 9.00 -16.58
CA SER A 187 10.78 7.86 -17.25
C SER A 187 9.80 6.70 -17.49
N ILE A 188 10.18 5.84 -18.43
CA ILE A 188 9.42 4.62 -18.80
C ILE A 188 10.39 3.45 -18.76
N GLU A 189 9.95 2.30 -18.19
CA GLU A 189 10.62 1.02 -18.36
C GLU A 189 9.60 -0.11 -18.58
N GLU A 190 10.03 -1.21 -19.16
CA GLU A 190 9.20 -2.41 -19.29
C GLU A 190 8.99 -3.06 -17.93
N GLY A 191 7.76 -3.51 -17.69
CA GLY A 191 7.39 -4.22 -16.48
C GLY A 191 6.36 -5.29 -16.71
N SER A 192 6.12 -6.10 -15.68
CA SER A 192 5.05 -7.09 -15.67
C SER A 192 4.48 -7.29 -14.28
N MET A 193 3.19 -7.63 -14.23
CA MET A 193 2.49 -7.97 -13.00
C MET A 193 1.77 -9.30 -13.12
N GLN A 194 1.45 -9.89 -12.00
CA GLN A 194 0.55 -11.05 -11.95
C GLN A 194 -0.89 -10.62 -12.22
N GLY A 195 -1.57 -11.33 -13.11
CA GLY A 195 -2.96 -11.05 -13.48
C GLY A 195 -3.32 -11.69 -14.81
N ILE A 196 -4.58 -11.60 -15.19
CA ILE A 196 -5.10 -12.11 -16.47
C ILE A 196 -5.61 -10.92 -17.28
N LEU A 197 -5.14 -10.78 -18.51
CA LEU A 197 -5.52 -9.73 -19.43
C LEU A 197 -6.68 -10.19 -20.31
N TYR A 198 -7.67 -9.32 -20.48
CA TYR A 198 -8.86 -9.55 -21.31
C TYR A 198 -9.02 -8.43 -22.34
N ASP A 199 -9.48 -8.81 -23.53
CA ASP A 199 -9.90 -7.86 -24.57
C ASP A 199 -11.35 -7.45 -24.33
N LEU A 200 -11.58 -6.16 -24.23
CA LEU A 200 -12.89 -5.55 -24.06
C LEU A 200 -13.29 -4.71 -25.29
N ASP A 201 -12.85 -5.12 -26.47
CA ASP A 201 -13.01 -4.53 -27.80
C ASP A 201 -12.15 -3.27 -28.03
N TYR A 202 -12.36 -2.21 -27.23
CA TYR A 202 -11.68 -0.91 -27.43
C TYR A 202 -10.51 -0.68 -26.48
N TYR A 203 -10.41 -1.49 -25.42
CA TYR A 203 -9.39 -1.39 -24.38
C TYR A 203 -9.26 -2.72 -23.63
N PRO A 204 -8.12 -3.00 -23.01
CA PRO A 204 -7.97 -4.21 -22.21
C PRO A 204 -8.41 -4.01 -20.77
N GLY A 205 -8.75 -5.11 -20.10
CA GLY A 205 -8.98 -5.14 -18.66
C GLY A 205 -8.16 -6.22 -17.96
N ILE A 206 -7.56 -5.91 -16.82
CA ILE A 206 -6.91 -6.91 -15.95
C ILE A 206 -7.88 -7.41 -14.91
N LYS A 207 -7.82 -8.72 -14.65
CA LYS A 207 -8.40 -9.39 -13.49
C LYS A 207 -7.32 -10.08 -12.68
N THR A 208 -7.57 -10.25 -11.39
CA THR A 208 -6.73 -11.09 -10.52
C THR A 208 -6.69 -12.52 -11.04
N GLY A 209 -5.51 -13.14 -11.07
CA GLY A 209 -5.34 -14.53 -11.53
C GLY A 209 -3.88 -14.92 -11.74
N GLU A 210 -3.64 -16.18 -12.13
CA GLU A 210 -2.31 -16.77 -12.27
C GLU A 210 -1.69 -16.57 -13.68
N GLY A 211 -1.83 -15.38 -14.25
CA GLY A 211 -1.19 -15.02 -15.50
C GLY A 211 -0.11 -13.97 -15.30
N ILE A 212 0.54 -13.57 -16.38
CA ILE A 212 1.49 -12.45 -16.40
C ILE A 212 0.98 -11.43 -17.40
N VAL A 213 0.81 -10.19 -16.96
CA VAL A 213 0.46 -9.06 -17.81
C VAL A 213 1.69 -8.18 -17.98
N HIS A 214 2.06 -7.93 -19.24
CA HIS A 214 3.17 -7.08 -19.62
C HIS A 214 2.69 -5.66 -19.91
N GLY A 215 3.51 -4.68 -19.56
CA GLY A 215 3.20 -3.28 -19.77
C GLY A 215 4.42 -2.39 -19.54
N GLU A 216 4.13 -1.14 -19.26
CA GLU A 216 5.12 -0.10 -19.00
C GLU A 216 4.96 0.43 -17.58
N LEU A 217 6.07 0.53 -16.87
CA LEU A 217 6.18 1.18 -15.58
C LEU A 217 6.61 2.64 -15.82
N ILE A 218 5.75 3.55 -15.47
CA ILE A 218 5.92 4.99 -15.65
C ILE A 218 6.33 5.59 -14.32
N LYS A 219 7.48 6.27 -14.24
CA LYS A 219 7.76 7.17 -13.13
C LYS A 219 7.08 8.50 -13.41
N MET A 220 6.23 8.93 -12.49
CA MET A 220 5.46 10.17 -12.61
C MET A 220 6.27 11.36 -12.09
N ASN A 221 6.21 12.49 -12.81
CA ASN A 221 6.81 13.76 -12.37
C ASN A 221 5.88 14.58 -11.45
N ASP A 222 4.56 14.29 -11.49
CA ASP A 222 3.52 14.86 -10.61
C ASP A 222 2.47 13.78 -10.37
N VAL A 223 2.55 13.13 -9.20
CA VAL A 223 1.70 11.99 -8.84
C VAL A 223 0.23 12.37 -8.77
N GLU A 224 -0.09 13.47 -8.10
CA GLU A 224 -1.48 13.86 -7.84
C GLU A 224 -2.19 14.30 -9.13
N SER A 225 -1.53 15.15 -9.94
CA SER A 225 -2.09 15.57 -11.23
C SER A 225 -2.22 14.40 -12.21
N CYS A 226 -1.23 13.51 -12.25
CA CYS A 226 -1.26 12.31 -13.09
C CYS A 226 -2.43 11.40 -12.70
N LEU A 227 -2.51 10.99 -11.44
CA LEU A 227 -3.56 10.08 -10.97
C LEU A 227 -4.96 10.70 -11.08
N THR A 228 -5.10 12.01 -10.86
CA THR A 228 -6.38 12.71 -11.07
C THR A 228 -6.85 12.60 -12.53
N ASN A 229 -5.95 12.81 -13.49
CA ASN A 229 -6.26 12.67 -14.90
C ASN A 229 -6.57 11.21 -15.29
N MET A 230 -5.74 10.27 -14.81
CA MET A 230 -5.95 8.84 -15.07
C MET A 230 -7.23 8.32 -14.45
N ASP A 231 -7.59 8.73 -13.23
CA ASP A 231 -8.87 8.37 -12.58
C ASP A 231 -10.06 8.75 -13.47
N SER A 232 -10.00 9.94 -14.10
CA SER A 232 -11.05 10.38 -15.02
C SER A 232 -11.12 9.54 -16.30
N ILE A 233 -9.97 9.17 -16.87
CA ILE A 233 -9.86 8.36 -18.09
C ILE A 233 -10.34 6.92 -17.85
N GLU A 234 -9.95 6.34 -16.71
CA GLU A 234 -10.27 4.97 -16.32
C GLU A 234 -11.66 4.84 -15.67
N GLY A 235 -12.36 5.98 -15.50
CA GLY A 235 -13.69 5.99 -14.87
C GLY A 235 -13.65 5.47 -13.44
N PHE A 236 -12.61 5.83 -12.69
CA PHE A 236 -12.51 5.57 -11.26
C PHE A 236 -13.09 6.74 -10.47
N TYR A 237 -14.15 6.47 -9.70
CA TYR A 237 -14.89 7.47 -8.95
C TYR A 237 -14.68 7.39 -7.43
N GLY A 238 -13.57 6.76 -7.03
CA GLY A 238 -13.23 6.57 -5.62
C GLY A 238 -13.50 5.15 -5.12
N TYR A 239 -12.88 4.80 -4.00
CA TYR A 239 -12.88 3.44 -3.45
C TYR A 239 -14.24 2.96 -2.93
N GLU A 240 -15.15 3.87 -2.61
CA GLU A 240 -16.51 3.54 -2.16
C GLU A 240 -17.51 3.43 -3.33
N SER A 241 -17.11 3.81 -4.54
CA SER A 241 -17.99 3.83 -5.71
C SER A 241 -18.14 2.44 -6.32
N LYS A 242 -19.40 1.99 -6.45
CA LYS A 242 -19.75 0.76 -7.19
C LYS A 242 -19.85 0.97 -8.70
N ASN A 243 -19.75 2.22 -9.16
CA ASN A 243 -19.93 2.58 -10.57
C ASN A 243 -18.59 2.78 -11.31
N SER A 244 -17.46 2.57 -10.64
CA SER A 244 -16.14 2.67 -11.26
C SER A 244 -15.96 1.58 -12.32
N LEU A 245 -15.54 1.98 -13.52
CA LEU A 245 -15.24 1.06 -14.61
C LEU A 245 -13.95 0.27 -14.29
N TYR A 246 -12.95 0.97 -13.78
CA TYR A 246 -11.73 0.39 -13.22
C TYR A 246 -11.59 0.77 -11.76
N GLN A 247 -10.94 -0.10 -11.00
CA GLN A 247 -10.54 0.13 -9.61
C GLN A 247 -9.06 0.45 -9.58
N ARG A 248 -8.68 1.63 -9.06
CA ARG A 248 -7.27 1.95 -8.82
C ARG A 248 -6.75 1.14 -7.63
N THR A 249 -5.56 0.57 -7.79
CA THR A 249 -4.93 -0.27 -6.78
C THR A 249 -3.41 -0.15 -6.81
N ILE A 250 -2.72 -0.86 -5.91
CA ILE A 250 -1.26 -0.92 -5.81
C ILE A 250 -0.83 -2.36 -5.97
N VAL A 251 0.14 -2.62 -6.85
CA VAL A 251 0.64 -3.96 -7.13
C VAL A 251 2.16 -3.97 -7.26
N PRO A 252 2.81 -5.11 -7.02
CA PRO A 252 4.22 -5.28 -7.31
C PRO A 252 4.43 -5.51 -8.82
N ILE A 253 5.36 -4.76 -9.40
CA ILE A 253 5.75 -4.84 -10.81
C ILE A 253 7.15 -5.39 -10.89
N GLN A 254 7.33 -6.48 -11.64
CA GLN A 254 8.65 -7.03 -11.94
C GLN A 254 9.25 -6.28 -13.11
N THR A 255 10.41 -5.66 -12.89
CA THR A 255 11.21 -4.99 -13.91
C THR A 255 12.58 -5.66 -14.04
N LYS A 256 13.39 -5.23 -15.01
CA LYS A 256 14.80 -5.68 -15.12
C LYS A 256 15.67 -5.25 -13.93
N HIS A 257 15.24 -4.26 -13.16
CA HIS A 257 15.95 -3.74 -11.99
C HIS A 257 15.44 -4.34 -10.65
N GLY A 258 14.45 -5.24 -10.71
CA GLY A 258 13.83 -5.87 -9.56
C GLY A 258 12.37 -5.48 -9.37
N LEU A 259 11.86 -5.74 -8.18
CA LEU A 259 10.47 -5.47 -7.83
C LEU A 259 10.26 -3.99 -7.50
N GLN A 260 9.25 -3.39 -8.13
CA GLN A 260 8.80 -2.04 -7.87
C GLN A 260 7.31 -2.03 -7.53
N TRP A 261 6.88 -1.20 -6.59
CA TRP A 261 5.45 -1.04 -6.29
C TRP A 261 4.89 0.13 -7.09
N ALA A 262 3.72 -0.07 -7.69
CA ALA A 262 3.10 0.93 -8.56
C ALA A 262 1.59 0.97 -8.40
N TRP A 263 1.02 2.13 -8.64
CA TRP A 263 -0.39 2.28 -8.93
C TRP A 263 -0.73 1.59 -10.25
N THR A 264 -1.91 1.03 -10.35
CA THR A 264 -2.49 0.51 -11.60
C THR A 264 -4.01 0.50 -11.52
N TYR A 265 -4.66 0.19 -12.63
CA TYR A 265 -6.12 0.11 -12.72
C TYR A 265 -6.53 -1.32 -13.11
N VAL A 266 -7.40 -1.94 -12.31
CA VAL A 266 -7.95 -3.26 -12.57
C VAL A 266 -9.43 -3.14 -12.94
N TYR A 267 -9.87 -3.91 -13.93
CA TYR A 267 -11.25 -3.81 -14.44
C TYR A 267 -12.27 -4.30 -13.42
N SER A 268 -13.32 -3.50 -13.16
CA SER A 268 -14.36 -3.81 -12.17
C SER A 268 -15.46 -4.70 -12.73
N GLY A 269 -15.73 -4.62 -14.05
CA GLY A 269 -16.84 -5.29 -14.70
C GLY A 269 -16.67 -6.81 -14.87
N HIS A 270 -17.67 -7.46 -15.44
CA HIS A 270 -17.59 -8.87 -15.83
C HIS A 270 -16.71 -9.02 -17.07
N VAL A 271 -16.00 -10.14 -17.18
CA VAL A 271 -15.21 -10.54 -18.35
C VAL A 271 -15.67 -11.91 -18.85
N GLU A 272 -15.57 -12.15 -20.14
CA GLU A 272 -15.84 -13.45 -20.73
C GLU A 272 -14.51 -14.19 -20.97
N GLU A 273 -14.45 -15.48 -20.66
CA GLU A 273 -13.21 -16.26 -20.75
C GLU A 273 -12.65 -16.34 -22.19
N ASN A 274 -13.52 -16.30 -23.20
CA ASN A 274 -13.13 -16.30 -24.62
C ASN A 274 -12.47 -15.00 -25.08
N THR A 275 -12.49 -13.93 -24.27
CA THR A 275 -11.79 -12.66 -24.56
C THR A 275 -10.43 -12.57 -23.85
N ARG A 276 -9.97 -13.63 -23.22
CA ARG A 276 -8.67 -13.70 -22.56
C ARG A 276 -7.53 -13.56 -23.57
N ILE A 277 -6.55 -12.74 -23.24
CA ILE A 277 -5.33 -12.53 -24.02
C ILE A 277 -4.22 -13.38 -23.39
N ASP A 278 -4.01 -14.59 -23.91
CA ASP A 278 -3.05 -15.55 -23.33
C ASP A 278 -1.60 -15.09 -23.38
N SER A 279 -1.25 -14.19 -24.31
CA SER A 279 0.08 -13.59 -24.37
C SER A 279 0.36 -12.62 -23.21
N GLY A 280 -0.67 -12.18 -22.50
CA GLY A 280 -0.59 -11.12 -21.49
C GLY A 280 -0.11 -9.76 -22.02
N ARG A 281 -0.14 -9.58 -23.36
CA ARG A 281 0.29 -8.34 -24.01
C ARG A 281 -0.85 -7.76 -24.82
N TRP A 282 -1.18 -6.50 -24.55
CA TRP A 282 -2.10 -5.74 -25.37
C TRP A 282 -1.46 -5.50 -26.74
N LYS A 283 -2.20 -5.79 -27.79
CA LYS A 283 -1.83 -5.45 -29.18
C LYS A 283 -2.93 -4.59 -29.74
N GLN A 284 -2.57 -3.50 -30.38
CA GLN A 284 -3.52 -2.80 -31.22
C GLN A 284 -3.99 -3.75 -32.34
N PRO A 285 -5.29 -3.78 -32.64
CA PRO A 285 -5.83 -4.53 -33.76
C PRO A 285 -5.28 -4.06 -35.10
#